data_199e36cb583fa3f3f47b20a607f3466b
#
_entry.id   199e36cb583fa3f3f47b20a607f3466b
#
_cell.length_a   1.000
_cell.length_b   1.000
_cell.length_c   1.000
_cell.angle_alpha   90.00
_cell.angle_beta   90.00
_cell.angle_gamma   90.00
#
_symmetry.space_group_name_H-M   'P 1'
#
loop_
_entity.id
_entity.type
_entity.pdbx_description
1 polymer ?
#
loop_
_entity_poly.entity_id
_entity_poly.type
_entity_poly.pdbx_seq_one_letter_code
_entity_poly.pdbx_strand_id
1 'polypeptide(L)'
;MGRRRGGGGGGRGGGRGRGRDEEDDLHLHKAARSGDAAATESLCESNPLAVNSRDRLSRTPLHLAAWAGHVEVVRCLCKHKADVGAAAMDDTAAIHFASQKGHIEVVRELLAAGATVKAKNRKGFTALHFAAQNSHLDLVKYLVKKGVDVTAKTKGGQTALHVADNDDVRAFLKECEQSLKKGAELPSEKKDDSAQDGGGDKSSGEGIKDEDDAGQGEKRKSEGVAASSSPQVKKAKVSLGHLVSENDADEEEED
;
A
#
# COMPACT_ATOMS: atom_id res chain seq x y z
N MET A 1 -23.62 45.24 -56.57
CA MET A 1 -24.25 43.96 -56.25
C MET A 1 -23.19 43.05 -55.66
N GLY A 2 -23.12 42.93 -54.39
CA GLY A 2 -22.15 42.09 -53.72
C GLY A 2 -22.79 41.43 -52.50
N ARG A 3 -22.82 40.12 -52.48
CA ARG A 3 -23.44 39.31 -51.42
C ARG A 3 -22.39 38.96 -50.36
N ARG A 4 -22.66 39.37 -49.15
CA ARG A 4 -22.00 38.95 -47.93
C ARG A 4 -22.48 37.53 -47.61
N ARG A 5 -21.58 36.62 -47.28
CA ARG A 5 -21.88 35.37 -46.60
C ARG A 5 -21.12 35.33 -45.27
N GLY A 6 -21.86 35.41 -44.21
CA GLY A 6 -21.41 35.12 -42.88
C GLY A 6 -21.24 33.62 -42.72
N GLY A 7 -20.17 33.21 -42.05
CA GLY A 7 -19.94 31.87 -41.56
C GLY A 7 -19.70 31.95 -40.06
N GLY A 8 -20.74 31.68 -39.30
CA GLY A 8 -20.61 31.49 -37.88
C GLY A 8 -20.03 30.11 -37.59
N GLY A 9 -18.88 30.05 -36.95
CA GLY A 9 -18.31 28.84 -36.41
C GLY A 9 -18.35 28.92 -34.90
N GLY A 10 -19.41 28.39 -34.27
CA GLY A 10 -19.52 28.24 -32.83
C GLY A 10 -18.69 27.07 -32.37
N GLY A 11 -17.51 27.34 -31.87
CA GLY A 11 -16.72 26.41 -31.09
C GLY A 11 -17.11 26.52 -29.60
N ARG A 12 -18.11 25.78 -29.17
CA ARG A 12 -18.39 25.59 -27.74
C ARG A 12 -17.60 24.38 -27.26
N GLY A 13 -16.36 24.59 -26.89
CA GLY A 13 -15.56 23.63 -26.15
C GLY A 13 -15.99 23.63 -24.69
N GLY A 14 -16.58 22.55 -24.24
CA GLY A 14 -17.01 22.32 -22.86
C GLY A 14 -15.84 22.27 -21.89
N GLY A 15 -15.63 23.34 -21.17
CA GLY A 15 -14.71 23.45 -20.05
C GLY A 15 -15.43 23.48 -18.71
N ARG A 16 -16.33 22.52 -18.42
CA ARG A 16 -17.13 22.54 -17.18
C ARG A 16 -17.00 21.29 -16.32
N GLY A 17 -15.88 20.57 -16.36
CA GLY A 17 -15.69 19.41 -15.50
C GLY A 17 -14.47 19.46 -14.60
N ARG A 18 -13.41 20.16 -15.01
CA ARG A 18 -12.11 20.07 -14.32
C ARG A 18 -12.03 20.76 -12.95
N GLY A 19 -12.81 21.79 -12.69
CA GLY A 19 -12.71 22.53 -11.43
C GLY A 19 -13.38 21.86 -10.25
N ARG A 20 -14.45 21.08 -10.50
CA ARG A 20 -15.20 20.41 -9.44
C ARG A 20 -14.49 19.15 -8.96
N ASP A 21 -13.94 18.40 -9.88
CA ASP A 21 -13.25 17.15 -9.58
C ASP A 21 -11.93 17.41 -8.81
N GLU A 22 -11.21 18.49 -9.12
CA GLU A 22 -9.98 18.89 -8.41
C GLU A 22 -10.26 19.38 -6.98
N GLU A 23 -11.40 20.06 -6.75
CA GLU A 23 -11.82 20.50 -5.41
C GLU A 23 -12.26 19.29 -4.56
N ASP A 24 -13.04 18.37 -5.12
CA ASP A 24 -13.50 17.17 -4.42
C ASP A 24 -12.34 16.25 -4.08
N ASP A 25 -11.36 16.10 -4.96
CA ASP A 25 -10.13 15.36 -4.72
C ASP A 25 -9.35 15.96 -3.55
N LEU A 26 -9.27 17.28 -3.47
CA LEU A 26 -8.59 17.97 -2.38
C LEU A 26 -9.36 17.85 -1.06
N HIS A 27 -10.70 17.81 -1.12
CA HIS A 27 -11.55 17.58 0.04
C HIS A 27 -11.34 16.20 0.65
N LEU A 28 -11.23 15.15 -0.16
CA LEU A 28 -10.94 13.81 0.33
C LEU A 28 -9.54 13.71 0.96
N HIS A 29 -8.53 14.34 0.38
CA HIS A 29 -7.20 14.43 0.99
C HIS A 29 -7.24 15.14 2.35
N LYS A 30 -8.02 16.21 2.46
CA LYS A 30 -8.19 16.95 3.70
C LYS A 30 -8.90 16.11 4.76
N ALA A 31 -10.03 15.46 4.41
CA ALA A 31 -10.78 14.57 5.30
C ALA A 31 -9.91 13.39 5.77
N ALA A 32 -9.14 12.78 4.86
CA ALA A 32 -8.22 11.70 5.19
C ALA A 32 -7.11 12.14 6.15
N ARG A 33 -6.61 13.35 6.01
CA ARG A 33 -5.59 13.92 6.88
C ARG A 33 -6.11 14.33 8.26
N SER A 34 -7.36 14.81 8.33
CA SER A 34 -7.99 15.23 9.60
C SER A 34 -8.58 14.08 10.41
N GLY A 35 -8.73 12.89 9.80
CA GLY A 35 -9.32 11.73 10.47
C GLY A 35 -10.84 11.68 10.44
N ASP A 36 -11.49 12.51 9.63
CA ASP A 36 -12.95 12.54 9.50
C ASP A 36 -13.43 11.35 8.66
N ALA A 37 -13.76 10.25 9.33
CA ALA A 37 -14.21 9.02 8.69
C ALA A 37 -15.57 9.20 8.02
N ALA A 38 -16.49 9.98 8.61
CA ALA A 38 -17.82 10.21 8.06
C ALA A 38 -17.75 11.03 6.77
N ALA A 39 -16.97 12.14 6.78
CA ALA A 39 -16.72 12.91 5.57
C ALA A 39 -16.00 12.08 4.50
N THR A 40 -15.03 11.23 4.90
CA THR A 40 -14.31 10.35 3.98
C THR A 40 -15.28 9.37 3.31
N GLU A 41 -16.17 8.72 4.06
CA GLU A 41 -17.14 7.77 3.51
C GLU A 41 -18.08 8.45 2.52
N SER A 42 -18.68 9.58 2.90
CA SER A 42 -19.56 10.37 2.02
C SER A 42 -18.88 10.82 0.73
N LEU A 43 -17.61 11.26 0.81
CA LEU A 43 -16.83 11.67 -0.36
C LEU A 43 -16.46 10.48 -1.27
N CYS A 44 -16.15 9.32 -0.69
CA CYS A 44 -15.87 8.10 -1.46
C CYS A 44 -17.11 7.57 -2.20
N GLU A 45 -18.30 7.71 -1.60
CA GLU A 45 -19.58 7.33 -2.23
C GLU A 45 -19.96 8.29 -3.36
N SER A 46 -19.78 9.60 -3.15
CA SER A 46 -20.11 10.62 -4.14
C SER A 46 -19.14 10.65 -5.32
N ASN A 47 -17.85 10.42 -5.08
CA ASN A 47 -16.81 10.41 -6.11
C ASN A 47 -15.81 9.25 -5.91
N PRO A 48 -16.13 8.03 -6.37
CA PRO A 48 -15.25 6.87 -6.23
C PRO A 48 -13.87 7.03 -6.91
N LEU A 49 -13.75 7.91 -7.89
CA LEU A 49 -12.47 8.17 -8.58
C LEU A 49 -11.49 8.96 -7.70
N ALA A 50 -12.01 9.79 -6.79
CA ALA A 50 -11.19 10.57 -5.85
C ALA A 50 -10.40 9.71 -4.87
N VAL A 51 -10.82 8.47 -4.62
CA VAL A 51 -10.17 7.54 -3.67
C VAL A 51 -8.69 7.33 -3.98
N ASN A 52 -8.32 7.32 -5.27
CA ASN A 52 -6.95 7.14 -5.74
C ASN A 52 -6.35 8.40 -6.38
N SER A 53 -7.00 9.55 -6.19
CA SER A 53 -6.47 10.84 -6.66
C SER A 53 -5.14 11.16 -5.99
N ARG A 54 -4.30 11.93 -6.68
CA ARG A 54 -2.94 12.24 -6.23
C ARG A 54 -2.77 13.73 -6.00
N ASP A 55 -2.21 14.08 -4.86
CA ASP A 55 -1.82 15.46 -4.57
C ASP A 55 -0.52 15.85 -5.30
N ARG A 56 -0.05 17.09 -5.07
CA ARG A 56 1.19 17.62 -5.68
C ARG A 56 2.44 16.80 -5.35
N LEU A 57 2.41 16.01 -4.27
CA LEU A 57 3.49 15.11 -3.86
C LEU A 57 3.20 13.65 -4.27
N SER A 58 2.28 13.45 -5.22
CA SER A 58 1.81 12.14 -5.67
C SER A 58 1.26 11.25 -4.56
N ARG A 59 0.83 11.84 -3.43
CA ARG A 59 0.23 11.10 -2.32
C ARG A 59 -1.27 10.94 -2.57
N THR A 60 -1.79 9.76 -2.26
CA THR A 60 -3.23 9.50 -2.22
C THR A 60 -3.80 9.83 -0.84
N PRO A 61 -5.13 9.93 -0.67
CA PRO A 61 -5.76 10.07 0.64
C PRO A 61 -5.29 9.01 1.64
N LEU A 62 -5.05 7.76 1.18
CA LEU A 62 -4.55 6.66 2.00
C LEU A 62 -3.16 6.96 2.60
N HIS A 63 -2.27 7.62 1.86
CA HIS A 63 -0.97 8.02 2.39
C HIS A 63 -1.10 9.02 3.53
N LEU A 64 -2.03 9.98 3.40
CA LEU A 64 -2.26 11.01 4.42
C LEU A 64 -2.90 10.42 5.67
N ALA A 65 -3.90 9.53 5.51
CA ALA A 65 -4.51 8.82 6.63
C ALA A 65 -3.49 7.94 7.36
N ALA A 66 -2.62 7.23 6.61
CA ALA A 66 -1.57 6.40 7.17
C ALA A 66 -0.50 7.20 7.92
N TRP A 67 -0.11 8.37 7.40
CA TRP A 67 0.80 9.28 8.09
C TRP A 67 0.21 9.84 9.39
N ALA A 68 -1.09 10.19 9.37
CA ALA A 68 -1.78 10.77 10.51
C ALA A 68 -2.22 9.72 11.56
N GLY A 69 -2.24 8.43 11.20
CA GLY A 69 -2.60 7.36 12.13
C GLY A 69 -4.10 7.06 12.23
N HIS A 70 -4.91 7.52 11.27
CA HIS A 70 -6.37 7.41 11.31
C HIS A 70 -6.84 6.04 10.81
N VAL A 71 -6.94 5.07 11.72
CA VAL A 71 -7.30 3.66 11.43
C VAL A 71 -8.65 3.55 10.71
N GLU A 72 -9.68 4.25 11.21
CA GLU A 72 -11.04 4.17 10.63
C GLU A 72 -11.10 4.72 9.21
N VAL A 73 -10.36 5.80 8.93
CA VAL A 73 -10.24 6.37 7.59
C VAL A 73 -9.50 5.40 6.66
N VAL A 74 -8.41 4.77 7.13
CA VAL A 74 -7.69 3.75 6.37
C VAL A 74 -8.61 2.59 6.03
N ARG A 75 -9.38 2.09 7.01
CA ARG A 75 -10.36 1.02 6.81
C ARG A 75 -11.45 1.42 5.79
N CYS A 76 -11.97 2.64 5.90
CA CYS A 76 -12.95 3.18 4.96
C CYS A 76 -12.39 3.24 3.53
N LEU A 77 -11.20 3.84 3.34
CA LEU A 77 -10.57 3.93 2.04
C LEU A 77 -10.28 2.55 1.42
N CYS A 78 -9.82 1.57 2.22
CA CYS A 78 -9.61 0.20 1.76
C CYS A 78 -10.93 -0.47 1.33
N LYS A 79 -12.05 -0.25 2.04
CA LYS A 79 -13.40 -0.70 1.62
C LYS A 79 -13.78 -0.14 0.25
N HIS A 80 -13.43 1.12 -0.02
CA HIS A 80 -13.68 1.80 -1.30
C HIS A 80 -12.59 1.55 -2.35
N LYS A 81 -11.80 0.47 -2.19
CA LYS A 81 -10.78 0.01 -3.16
C LYS A 81 -9.64 1.01 -3.39
N ALA A 82 -9.20 1.67 -2.32
CA ALA A 82 -7.95 2.42 -2.37
C ALA A 82 -6.79 1.51 -2.79
N ASP A 83 -5.94 2.00 -3.67
CA ASP A 83 -4.72 1.29 -4.06
C ASP A 83 -3.71 1.31 -2.91
N VAL A 84 -3.66 0.19 -2.17
CA VAL A 84 -2.78 0.02 -1.01
C VAL A 84 -1.30 0.00 -1.41
N GLY A 85 -1.02 -0.40 -2.66
CA GLY A 85 0.32 -0.42 -3.26
C GLY A 85 0.73 0.89 -3.91
N ALA A 86 -0.14 1.91 -3.93
CA ALA A 86 0.18 3.19 -4.54
C ALA A 86 1.50 3.74 -3.98
N ALA A 87 2.33 4.24 -4.87
CA ALA A 87 3.58 4.89 -4.54
C ALA A 87 3.44 6.42 -4.64
N ALA A 88 3.84 7.13 -3.59
CA ALA A 88 4.02 8.58 -3.58
C ALA A 88 5.39 8.95 -4.18
N MET A 89 5.82 10.20 -4.01
CA MET A 89 7.19 10.58 -4.40
C MET A 89 8.21 9.65 -3.72
N ASP A 90 9.30 9.34 -4.40
CA ASP A 90 10.36 8.43 -3.97
C ASP A 90 9.91 6.97 -3.76
N ASP A 91 8.82 6.58 -4.44
CA ASP A 91 8.24 5.24 -4.36
C ASP A 91 7.84 4.84 -2.93
N THR A 92 7.47 5.83 -2.12
CA THR A 92 7.07 5.63 -0.72
C THR A 92 5.59 5.26 -0.66
N ALA A 93 5.25 4.05 -0.22
CA ALA A 93 3.89 3.57 -0.04
C ALA A 93 3.31 3.95 1.34
N ALA A 94 1.99 3.82 1.51
CA ALA A 94 1.30 4.14 2.77
C ALA A 94 1.88 3.41 3.99
N ILE A 95 2.31 2.15 3.84
CA ILE A 95 2.92 1.38 4.92
C ILE A 95 4.23 2.00 5.44
N HIS A 96 5.01 2.65 4.58
CA HIS A 96 6.23 3.34 4.99
C HIS A 96 5.91 4.57 5.85
N PHE A 97 4.88 5.34 5.46
CA PHE A 97 4.43 6.51 6.22
C PHE A 97 3.90 6.11 7.61
N ALA A 98 3.07 5.07 7.69
CA ALA A 98 2.58 4.53 8.95
C ALA A 98 3.74 4.03 9.83
N SER A 99 4.74 3.35 9.24
CA SER A 99 5.89 2.82 9.96
C SER A 99 6.82 3.93 10.46
N GLN A 100 6.95 5.02 9.73
CA GLN A 100 7.71 6.18 10.14
C GLN A 100 7.11 6.87 11.37
N LYS A 101 5.78 6.82 11.52
CA LYS A 101 5.06 7.41 12.65
C LYS A 101 4.74 6.41 13.78
N GLY A 102 5.03 5.13 13.59
CA GLY A 102 4.81 4.11 14.59
C GLY A 102 3.35 3.66 14.74
N HIS A 103 2.49 3.92 13.75
CA HIS A 103 1.07 3.59 13.78
C HIS A 103 0.84 2.11 13.51
N ILE A 104 1.01 1.26 14.55
CA ILE A 104 0.95 -0.19 14.44
C ILE A 104 -0.41 -0.68 13.93
N GLU A 105 -1.51 -0.08 14.38
CA GLU A 105 -2.87 -0.48 13.96
C GLU A 105 -3.11 -0.15 12.48
N VAL A 106 -2.63 0.99 12.01
CA VAL A 106 -2.68 1.34 10.57
C VAL A 106 -1.87 0.35 9.75
N VAL A 107 -0.66 -0.02 10.21
CA VAL A 107 0.17 -1.03 9.54
C VAL A 107 -0.57 -2.37 9.50
N ARG A 108 -1.28 -2.74 10.57
CA ARG A 108 -2.09 -3.96 10.63
C ARG A 108 -3.21 -3.96 9.60
N GLU A 109 -3.98 -2.86 9.50
CA GLU A 109 -5.04 -2.70 8.51
C GLU A 109 -4.51 -2.71 7.07
N LEU A 110 -3.39 -2.01 6.81
CA LEU A 110 -2.77 -2.00 5.49
C LEU A 110 -2.31 -3.40 5.06
N LEU A 111 -1.71 -4.18 5.96
CA LEU A 111 -1.31 -5.56 5.68
C LEU A 111 -2.52 -6.48 5.46
N ALA A 112 -3.62 -6.29 6.21
CA ALA A 112 -4.87 -7.00 6.00
C ALA A 112 -5.51 -6.65 4.65
N ALA A 113 -5.36 -5.40 4.19
CA ALA A 113 -5.81 -4.94 2.87
C ALA A 113 -4.86 -5.33 1.71
N GLY A 114 -3.79 -6.09 1.99
CA GLY A 114 -2.88 -6.60 0.96
C GLY A 114 -1.62 -5.78 0.71
N ALA A 115 -1.25 -4.84 1.59
CA ALA A 115 0.02 -4.15 1.49
C ALA A 115 1.20 -5.11 1.54
N THR A 116 2.20 -4.86 0.72
CA THR A 116 3.41 -5.68 0.69
C THR A 116 4.35 -5.27 1.81
N VAL A 117 4.53 -6.16 2.79
CA VAL A 117 5.45 -5.93 3.93
C VAL A 117 6.91 -5.76 3.50
N LYS A 118 7.27 -6.30 2.32
CA LYS A 118 8.62 -6.22 1.72
C LYS A 118 8.81 -5.04 0.77
N ALA A 119 7.82 -4.14 0.67
CA ALA A 119 7.91 -2.96 -0.19
C ALA A 119 9.15 -2.14 0.14
N LYS A 120 9.83 -1.65 -0.90
CA LYS A 120 11.01 -0.79 -0.81
C LYS A 120 10.75 0.52 -1.54
N ASN A 121 11.13 1.62 -0.93
CA ASN A 121 11.10 2.91 -1.61
C ASN A 121 12.32 3.08 -2.56
N ARG A 122 12.41 4.23 -3.22
CA ARG A 122 13.51 4.56 -4.15
C ARG A 122 14.90 4.45 -3.52
N LYS A 123 15.04 4.71 -2.22
CA LYS A 123 16.31 4.58 -1.47
C LYS A 123 16.56 3.15 -0.96
N GLY A 124 15.61 2.22 -1.17
CA GLY A 124 15.67 0.85 -0.70
C GLY A 124 15.23 0.66 0.75
N PHE A 125 14.63 1.68 1.37
CA PHE A 125 14.08 1.58 2.72
C PHE A 125 12.81 0.74 2.70
N THR A 126 12.68 -0.16 3.68
CA THR A 126 11.45 -0.91 3.97
C THR A 126 10.73 -0.31 5.18
N ALA A 127 9.52 -0.76 5.44
CA ALA A 127 8.78 -0.43 6.65
C ALA A 127 9.61 -0.64 7.94
N LEU A 128 10.40 -1.73 7.98
CA LEU A 128 11.28 -2.03 9.11
C LEU A 128 12.38 -0.99 9.31
N HIS A 129 12.99 -0.48 8.23
CA HIS A 129 14.01 0.58 8.33
C HIS A 129 13.40 1.85 8.93
N PHE A 130 12.20 2.25 8.50
CA PHE A 130 11.52 3.43 9.04
C PHE A 130 11.13 3.25 10.51
N ALA A 131 10.61 2.09 10.89
CA ALA A 131 10.27 1.79 12.27
C ALA A 131 11.51 1.78 13.18
N ALA A 132 12.62 1.20 12.73
CA ALA A 132 13.87 1.15 13.47
C ALA A 132 14.50 2.53 13.63
N GLN A 133 14.53 3.34 12.56
CA GLN A 133 15.07 4.71 12.58
C GLN A 133 14.32 5.61 13.56
N ASN A 134 13.00 5.43 13.70
CA ASN A 134 12.18 6.26 14.58
C ASN A 134 11.90 5.58 15.94
N SER A 135 12.66 4.55 16.30
CA SER A 135 12.61 3.90 17.61
C SER A 135 11.27 3.27 18.01
N HIS A 136 10.48 2.82 17.04
CA HIS A 136 9.18 2.19 17.28
C HIS A 136 9.32 0.68 17.55
N LEU A 137 9.79 0.30 18.75
CA LEU A 137 10.11 -1.08 19.14
C LEU A 137 8.96 -2.06 18.90
N ASP A 138 7.75 -1.72 19.32
CA ASP A 138 6.58 -2.60 19.19
C ASP A 138 6.23 -2.86 17.72
N LEU A 139 6.35 -1.84 16.89
CA LEU A 139 6.17 -1.98 15.45
C LEU A 139 7.28 -2.82 14.82
N VAL A 140 8.52 -2.66 15.26
CA VAL A 140 9.66 -3.50 14.81
C VAL A 140 9.39 -4.97 15.14
N LYS A 141 8.99 -5.29 16.39
CA LYS A 141 8.61 -6.64 16.82
C LYS A 141 7.46 -7.19 15.95
N TYR A 142 6.43 -6.39 15.73
CA TYR A 142 5.29 -6.78 14.90
C TYR A 142 5.70 -7.10 13.45
N LEU A 143 6.50 -6.24 12.83
CA LEU A 143 6.97 -6.44 11.46
C LEU A 143 7.85 -7.70 11.33
N VAL A 144 8.75 -7.94 12.28
CA VAL A 144 9.58 -9.16 12.33
C VAL A 144 8.70 -10.40 12.45
N LYS A 145 7.66 -10.39 13.31
CA LYS A 145 6.67 -11.47 13.43
C LYS A 145 5.89 -11.70 12.12
N LYS A 146 5.71 -10.68 11.30
CA LYS A 146 5.10 -10.78 9.96
C LYS A 146 6.05 -11.24 8.86
N GLY A 147 7.29 -11.61 9.20
CA GLY A 147 8.26 -12.19 8.28
C GLY A 147 8.96 -11.16 7.39
N VAL A 148 9.19 -9.96 7.89
CA VAL A 148 10.06 -8.99 7.22
C VAL A 148 11.49 -9.49 7.25
N ASP A 149 12.20 -9.30 6.15
CA ASP A 149 13.63 -9.58 6.07
C ASP A 149 14.43 -8.54 6.89
N VAL A 150 14.92 -8.98 8.07
CA VAL A 150 15.74 -8.14 8.98
C VAL A 150 17.10 -7.79 8.36
N THR A 151 17.58 -8.59 7.42
CA THR A 151 18.87 -8.40 6.74
C THR A 151 18.77 -7.57 5.47
N ALA A 152 17.55 -7.13 5.13
CA ALA A 152 17.31 -6.29 3.97
C ALA A 152 18.18 -5.04 4.01
N LYS A 153 18.84 -4.75 2.87
CA LYS A 153 19.72 -3.58 2.75
C LYS A 153 19.06 -2.49 1.92
N THR A 154 19.30 -1.27 2.34
CA THR A 154 19.04 -0.06 1.54
C THR A 154 20.01 0.01 0.36
N LYS A 155 19.80 0.95 -0.58
CA LYS A 155 20.78 1.21 -1.66
C LYS A 155 22.14 1.66 -1.13
N GLY A 156 22.19 2.24 0.07
CA GLY A 156 23.43 2.60 0.77
C GLY A 156 24.08 1.46 1.54
N GLY A 157 23.55 0.21 1.41
CA GLY A 157 24.09 -0.97 2.09
C GLY A 157 23.74 -1.10 3.56
N GLN A 158 22.91 -0.21 4.12
CA GLN A 158 22.51 -0.20 5.52
C GLN A 158 21.36 -1.16 5.77
N THR A 159 21.41 -1.94 6.85
CA THR A 159 20.26 -2.73 7.36
C THR A 159 19.47 -1.93 8.38
N ALA A 160 18.30 -2.43 8.79
CA ALA A 160 17.49 -1.81 9.84
C ALA A 160 18.29 -1.63 11.15
N LEU A 161 19.20 -2.56 11.48
CA LEU A 161 20.11 -2.47 12.61
C LEU A 161 21.03 -1.24 12.52
N HIS A 162 21.53 -0.90 11.32
CA HIS A 162 22.47 0.22 11.13
C HIS A 162 21.78 1.58 11.23
N VAL A 163 20.48 1.64 10.92
CA VAL A 163 19.70 2.89 10.96
C VAL A 163 18.90 3.06 12.27
N ALA A 164 18.97 2.07 13.16
CA ALA A 164 18.29 2.15 14.46
C ALA A 164 18.96 3.15 15.39
N ASP A 165 18.22 4.12 15.90
CA ASP A 165 18.73 5.13 16.83
C ASP A 165 18.65 4.66 18.29
N ASN A 166 17.68 3.81 18.64
CA ASN A 166 17.45 3.32 19.99
C ASN A 166 18.17 2.00 20.24
N ASP A 167 18.81 1.88 21.43
CA ASP A 167 19.58 0.70 21.81
C ASP A 167 18.70 -0.55 22.00
N ASP A 168 17.45 -0.40 22.47
CA ASP A 168 16.52 -1.53 22.63
C ASP A 168 16.15 -2.12 21.26
N VAL A 169 15.84 -1.26 20.29
CA VAL A 169 15.58 -1.68 18.91
C VAL A 169 16.81 -2.34 18.31
N ARG A 170 17.98 -1.78 18.57
CA ARG A 170 19.26 -2.32 18.08
C ARG A 170 19.56 -3.68 18.69
N ALA A 171 19.34 -3.84 20.00
CA ALA A 171 19.52 -5.11 20.71
C ALA A 171 18.58 -6.19 20.15
N PHE A 172 17.30 -5.88 20.01
CA PHE A 172 16.30 -6.79 19.45
C PHE A 172 16.64 -7.22 18.01
N LEU A 173 16.98 -6.28 17.13
CA LEU A 173 17.33 -6.60 15.74
C LEU A 173 18.61 -7.46 15.66
N LYS A 174 19.60 -7.20 16.52
CA LYS A 174 20.82 -7.99 16.62
C LYS A 174 20.55 -9.42 17.06
N GLU A 175 19.62 -9.61 18.02
CA GLU A 175 19.17 -10.94 18.46
C GLU A 175 18.47 -11.68 17.32
N CYS A 176 17.59 -11.01 16.57
CA CYS A 176 16.92 -11.57 15.42
C CYS A 176 17.93 -12.00 14.32
N GLU A 177 18.92 -11.16 14.00
CA GLU A 177 19.98 -11.52 13.04
C GLU A 177 20.81 -12.73 13.48
N GLN A 178 21.11 -12.83 14.78
CA GLN A 178 21.86 -13.96 15.34
C GLN A 178 21.02 -15.27 15.30
N SER A 179 19.71 -15.18 15.60
CA SER A 179 18.81 -16.33 15.53
C SER A 179 18.69 -16.85 14.10
N LEU A 180 18.57 -15.97 13.10
CA LEU A 180 18.57 -16.35 11.69
C LEU A 180 19.88 -17.04 11.26
N LYS A 181 21.03 -16.57 11.74
CA LYS A 181 22.34 -17.19 11.43
C LYS A 181 22.50 -18.57 12.08
N LYS A 182 21.84 -18.81 13.21
CA LYS A 182 21.86 -20.09 13.94
C LYS A 182 20.80 -21.08 13.41
N GLY A 183 19.96 -20.70 12.46
CA GLY A 183 18.82 -21.50 11.99
C GLY A 183 17.74 -21.72 13.04
N ALA A 184 17.71 -20.89 14.08
CA ALA A 184 16.72 -20.94 15.15
C ALA A 184 15.49 -20.11 14.77
N GLU A 185 14.35 -20.49 15.31
CA GLU A 185 13.10 -19.76 15.16
C GLU A 185 13.22 -18.35 15.75
N LEU A 186 12.60 -17.35 15.09
CA LEU A 186 12.60 -15.96 15.58
C LEU A 186 11.97 -15.88 16.98
N PRO A 187 12.50 -15.06 17.89
CA PRO A 187 11.96 -14.93 19.23
C PRO A 187 10.49 -14.44 19.17
N SER A 188 9.58 -15.34 19.52
CA SER A 188 8.18 -15.03 19.73
C SER A 188 7.96 -14.72 21.19
N GLU A 189 7.47 -13.53 21.52
CA GLU A 189 7.05 -13.22 22.88
C GLU A 189 6.02 -14.24 23.35
N LYS A 190 6.22 -14.74 24.58
CA LYS A 190 5.25 -15.58 25.29
C LYS A 190 3.95 -14.79 25.37
N LYS A 191 2.85 -15.43 24.99
CA LYS A 191 1.50 -14.90 25.11
C LYS A 191 1.24 -14.49 26.56
N ASP A 192 1.10 -13.21 26.79
CA ASP A 192 0.33 -12.70 27.92
C ASP A 192 -1.11 -12.50 27.43
N ASP A 193 -1.86 -13.61 27.44
CA ASP A 193 -3.31 -13.58 27.36
C ASP A 193 -3.84 -13.26 28.77
N SER A 194 -4.04 -11.97 29.03
CA SER A 194 -4.90 -11.52 30.12
C SER A 194 -5.92 -10.51 29.61
N ALA A 195 -6.87 -11.00 28.83
CA ALA A 195 -8.15 -10.34 28.69
C ALA A 195 -9.16 -11.09 29.58
N GLN A 196 -9.34 -10.58 30.74
CA GLN A 196 -10.53 -10.90 31.58
C GLN A 196 -11.72 -10.23 30.88
N ASP A 197 -12.59 -11.04 30.32
CA ASP A 197 -13.99 -10.67 30.16
C ASP A 197 -14.82 -11.54 31.11
N GLY A 198 -15.38 -10.89 32.10
CA GLY A 198 -16.33 -11.46 33.04
C GLY A 198 -17.74 -11.07 32.65
N GLY A 199 -18.57 -12.04 32.37
CA GLY A 199 -19.98 -11.79 32.14
C GLY A 199 -20.71 -13.09 31.80
N GLY A 200 -21.09 -13.83 32.85
CA GLY A 200 -21.88 -15.02 32.71
C GLY A 200 -23.32 -14.71 32.32
N ASP A 201 -23.95 -15.59 31.61
CA ASP A 201 -25.31 -16.03 31.93
C ASP A 201 -25.54 -17.47 31.44
N LYS A 202 -26.19 -18.23 32.34
CA LYS A 202 -26.58 -19.63 32.18
C LYS A 202 -27.97 -19.67 31.57
N SER A 203 -28.18 -20.49 30.58
CA SER A 203 -29.48 -21.15 30.42
C SER A 203 -29.35 -22.43 29.61
N SER A 204 -29.51 -23.49 30.27
CA SER A 204 -29.98 -24.85 30.05
C SER A 204 -30.91 -25.10 28.85
N GLY A 205 -30.71 -26.27 28.21
CA GLY A 205 -31.83 -27.02 27.63
C GLY A 205 -31.49 -27.88 26.41
N GLU A 206 -31.27 -29.20 26.68
CA GLU A 206 -31.75 -30.38 25.91
C GLU A 206 -31.63 -30.36 24.36
N GLY A 207 -30.90 -31.18 23.66
CA GLY A 207 -30.91 -32.65 23.63
C GLY A 207 -31.96 -33.22 22.70
N ILE A 208 -31.63 -33.53 21.42
CA ILE A 208 -32.28 -34.62 20.67
C ILE A 208 -31.26 -35.19 19.67
N LYS A 209 -31.14 -36.51 19.74
CA LYS A 209 -30.40 -37.40 18.85
C LYS A 209 -31.29 -37.77 17.65
N ASP A 210 -30.59 -38.46 16.76
CA ASP A 210 -31.03 -39.51 15.78
C ASP A 210 -31.08 -38.96 14.35
N GLU A 211 -30.65 -39.57 13.37
CA GLU A 211 -30.10 -40.84 12.88
C GLU A 211 -30.09 -40.77 11.33
N ASP A 212 -29.04 -41.33 10.75
CA ASP A 212 -28.95 -42.05 9.48
C ASP A 212 -29.89 -41.74 8.29
N ASP A 213 -29.32 -41.52 7.12
CA ASP A 213 -29.54 -42.42 5.98
C ASP A 213 -28.49 -42.22 4.84
N ALA A 214 -28.10 -43.34 4.30
CA ALA A 214 -27.17 -43.56 3.22
C ALA A 214 -27.85 -43.49 1.85
N GLY A 215 -27.13 -43.12 0.81
CA GLY A 215 -27.61 -43.33 -0.57
C GLY A 215 -26.64 -42.80 -1.62
N GLN A 216 -25.70 -43.63 -2.04
CA GLN A 216 -25.39 -44.10 -3.43
C GLN A 216 -25.67 -43.06 -4.54
N GLY A 217 -24.66 -42.53 -5.24
CA GLY A 217 -23.99 -43.24 -6.32
C GLY A 217 -24.46 -42.71 -7.67
N GLU A 218 -23.58 -42.12 -8.41
CA GLU A 218 -23.48 -42.45 -9.84
C GLU A 218 -22.26 -41.75 -10.47
N LYS A 219 -21.40 -42.63 -11.02
CA LYS A 219 -20.37 -42.33 -12.00
C LYS A 219 -20.98 -41.90 -13.32
N ARG A 220 -20.51 -40.82 -13.92
CA ARG A 220 -20.47 -40.70 -15.38
C ARG A 220 -19.13 -40.18 -15.87
N LYS A 221 -18.55 -41.00 -16.64
CA LYS A 221 -17.31 -40.95 -17.42
C LYS A 221 -17.68 -40.47 -18.84
N SER A 222 -16.89 -39.60 -19.42
CA SER A 222 -16.56 -39.49 -20.84
C SER A 222 -15.66 -38.28 -21.04
N GLU A 223 -14.36 -38.52 -21.38
CA GLU A 223 -13.79 -38.43 -22.72
C GLU A 223 -13.91 -37.01 -23.30
N GLY A 224 -12.90 -36.19 -23.43
CA GLY A 224 -11.67 -36.37 -24.19
C GLY A 224 -11.80 -35.52 -25.43
N VAL A 225 -10.96 -34.57 -25.65
CA VAL A 225 -10.24 -34.28 -26.89
C VAL A 225 -9.29 -33.09 -26.72
N ALA A 226 -8.15 -33.31 -27.33
CA ALA A 226 -6.97 -32.46 -27.37
C ALA A 226 -7.10 -31.31 -28.35
N ALA A 227 -6.22 -30.36 -28.18
CA ALA A 227 -5.36 -29.73 -29.18
C ALA A 227 -5.29 -28.22 -29.04
N SER A 228 -4.13 -27.76 -28.60
CA SER A 228 -3.16 -26.96 -29.33
C SER A 228 -3.57 -25.50 -29.66
N SER A 229 -2.90 -24.53 -29.10
CA SER A 229 -1.83 -23.80 -29.78
C SER A 229 -1.45 -22.54 -29.00
N SER A 230 -0.19 -22.46 -28.62
CA SER A 230 0.44 -21.22 -28.16
C SER A 230 0.72 -20.31 -29.37
N PRO A 231 0.57 -19.01 -29.25
CA PRO A 231 1.27 -18.10 -30.15
C PRO A 231 2.54 -17.55 -29.49
N GLN A 232 3.65 -17.83 -30.13
CA GLN A 232 4.95 -17.24 -29.88
C GLN A 232 4.91 -15.72 -30.10
N VAL A 233 5.34 -14.95 -29.09
CA VAL A 233 5.60 -13.51 -29.26
C VAL A 233 7.01 -13.32 -29.79
N LYS A 234 7.07 -12.78 -31.00
CA LYS A 234 8.29 -12.38 -31.70
C LYS A 234 8.99 -11.25 -30.95
N LYS A 235 10.25 -11.45 -30.63
CA LYS A 235 11.21 -10.44 -30.18
C LYS A 235 11.43 -9.43 -31.32
N ALA A 236 11.01 -8.19 -31.14
CA ALA A 236 11.46 -7.09 -31.98
C ALA A 236 12.75 -6.50 -31.38
N LYS A 237 13.81 -6.67 -32.13
CA LYS A 237 15.11 -5.99 -31.96
C LYS A 237 14.93 -4.55 -32.42
N VAL A 238 15.06 -3.58 -31.52
CA VAL A 238 15.19 -2.18 -31.92
C VAL A 238 16.66 -1.80 -31.81
N SER A 239 17.18 -1.43 -32.94
CA SER A 239 18.55 -1.00 -33.17
C SER A 239 18.80 0.38 -32.56
N LEU A 240 19.91 0.48 -31.87
CA LEU A 240 20.46 1.71 -31.31
C LEU A 240 21.04 2.57 -32.46
N GLY A 241 20.40 3.69 -32.78
CA GLY A 241 20.93 4.72 -33.67
C GLY A 241 21.56 5.83 -32.85
N HIS A 242 22.84 5.91 -33.04
CA HIS A 242 23.80 6.92 -32.64
C HIS A 242 23.38 8.32 -33.12
N LEU A 243 23.31 9.29 -32.25
CA LEU A 243 23.44 10.70 -32.59
C LEU A 243 24.24 11.44 -31.53
N VAL A 244 25.50 11.61 -31.87
CA VAL A 244 26.42 12.58 -31.29
C VAL A 244 26.10 13.92 -31.92
N SER A 245 25.97 14.96 -31.15
CA SER A 245 26.16 16.33 -31.63
C SER A 245 26.74 17.14 -30.49
N GLU A 246 27.99 17.44 -30.71
CA GLU A 246 28.79 18.48 -30.12
C GLU A 246 28.16 19.86 -30.41
N ASN A 247 28.36 20.76 -29.48
CA ASN A 247 28.81 22.16 -29.68
C ASN A 247 28.58 22.88 -28.38
N ASP A 248 29.58 23.32 -27.81
CA ASP A 248 30.53 24.43 -27.95
C ASP A 248 30.25 25.50 -26.89
N ALA A 249 31.34 25.78 -26.27
CA ALA A 249 31.62 26.83 -25.31
C ALA A 249 31.24 28.22 -25.86
N ASP A 250 30.91 29.12 -24.98
CA ASP A 250 31.42 30.48 -24.98
C ASP A 250 31.44 31.01 -23.55
N GLU A 251 32.66 31.26 -23.09
CA GLU A 251 33.03 32.17 -22.03
C GLU A 251 32.68 33.59 -22.50
N GLU A 252 32.19 34.45 -21.59
CA GLU A 252 32.65 35.85 -21.55
C GLU A 252 32.40 36.42 -20.14
N GLU A 253 33.50 36.85 -19.56
CA GLU A 253 33.65 37.72 -18.42
C GLU A 253 33.22 39.17 -18.73
N GLU A 254 33.23 39.99 -17.65
CA GLU A 254 33.21 41.47 -17.48
C GLU A 254 31.78 42.06 -17.30
N ASP A 255 31.49 42.84 -16.29
CA ASP A 255 32.18 43.74 -15.30
C ASP A 255 31.34 43.86 -14.02
#